data_0514c72d7343cd47ca32f6391f90efc4
#
_entry.id   0514c72d7343cd47ca32f6391f90efc4
#
_cell.length_a   1.000
_cell.length_b   1.000
_cell.length_c   1.000
_cell.angle_alpha   90.00
_cell.angle_beta   90.00
_cell.angle_gamma   90.00
#
_symmetry.space_group_name_H-M   'P 1'
#
loop_
_entity.id
_entity.type
_entity.pdbx_description
1 polymer ?
#
loop_
_entity_poly.entity_id
_entity_poly.type
_entity_poly.pdbx_seq_one_letter_code
_entity_poly.pdbx_strand_id
1 'polypeptide(L)'
;MKSKIVLVMLATMTTVFAQDYTLNTSKSSIKWTGEELTTKQHYGSLEFESGTIGFKDGVPVSGSFVVDMTTIVNQDLPAEYAKNLEGHLKSDDFFSVAKFPSAKLIITGATAAAKGAFKVDGQLIIKGISHPVRFDLIPDNGNWIANLTFDRSKYEVRFRSGTFFQNLGDKLILDDIVLETKLVFTE
;
A
#
# COMPACT_ATOMS: atom_id res chain seq x y z
N MET A 1 8.16 67.76 -24.08
CA MET A 1 7.65 66.96 -22.96
C MET A 1 7.62 65.49 -23.36
N LYS A 2 8.52 64.66 -22.81
CA LYS A 2 8.57 63.20 -23.12
C LYS A 2 7.80 62.46 -22.02
N SER A 3 6.60 61.95 -22.36
CA SER A 3 5.77 61.12 -21.45
C SER A 3 6.40 59.76 -21.32
N LYS A 4 6.79 59.34 -20.10
CA LYS A 4 7.27 57.99 -19.80
C LYS A 4 6.05 57.13 -19.41
N ILE A 5 5.68 56.19 -20.26
CA ILE A 5 4.67 55.17 -19.96
C ILE A 5 5.35 54.13 -19.06
N VAL A 6 4.93 54.03 -17.80
CA VAL A 6 5.32 52.98 -16.88
C VAL A 6 4.37 51.78 -17.08
N LEU A 7 4.86 50.72 -17.69
CA LEU A 7 4.12 49.46 -17.84
C LEU A 7 4.18 48.71 -16.51
N VAL A 8 3.10 48.69 -15.76
CA VAL A 8 2.96 47.89 -14.53
C VAL A 8 2.61 46.46 -14.97
N MET A 9 3.59 45.55 -14.87
CA MET A 9 3.38 44.14 -15.07
C MET A 9 2.68 43.55 -13.84
N LEU A 10 1.38 43.26 -13.94
CA LEU A 10 0.61 42.60 -12.90
C LEU A 10 0.95 41.09 -12.95
N ALA A 11 1.81 40.63 -12.04
CA ALA A 11 2.09 39.20 -11.87
C ALA A 11 0.89 38.53 -11.20
N THR A 12 0.10 37.78 -11.97
CA THR A 12 -0.97 36.93 -11.42
C THR A 12 -0.32 35.74 -10.75
N MET A 13 -0.27 35.70 -9.42
CA MET A 13 0.07 34.48 -8.67
C MET A 13 -1.10 33.50 -8.81
N THR A 14 -0.93 32.48 -9.66
CA THR A 14 -1.83 31.32 -9.67
C THR A 14 -1.52 30.47 -8.45
N THR A 15 -2.44 30.43 -7.49
CA THR A 15 -2.38 29.47 -6.37
C THR A 15 -2.73 28.11 -6.92
N VAL A 16 -1.75 27.21 -6.97
CA VAL A 16 -1.95 25.80 -7.32
C VAL A 16 -2.42 25.08 -6.07
N PHE A 17 -3.67 24.64 -6.07
CA PHE A 17 -4.24 23.82 -4.99
C PHE A 17 -3.92 22.34 -5.28
N ALA A 18 -3.63 21.57 -4.24
CA ALA A 18 -3.63 20.11 -4.34
C ALA A 18 -5.09 19.66 -4.55
N GLN A 19 -5.29 18.70 -5.45
CA GLN A 19 -6.59 18.08 -5.69
C GLN A 19 -6.62 16.74 -4.95
N ASP A 20 -7.54 16.61 -4.00
CA ASP A 20 -7.70 15.39 -3.20
C ASP A 20 -8.80 14.51 -3.80
N TYR A 21 -8.53 13.21 -3.83
CA TYR A 21 -9.45 12.18 -4.27
C TYR A 21 -9.70 11.19 -3.15
N THR A 22 -10.94 10.71 -3.04
CA THR A 22 -11.34 9.70 -2.06
C THR A 22 -11.39 8.32 -2.71
N LEU A 23 -10.87 7.31 -2.03
CA LEU A 23 -10.91 5.93 -2.48
C LEU A 23 -12.34 5.39 -2.44
N ASN A 24 -12.80 4.82 -3.53
CA ASN A 24 -14.00 3.99 -3.55
C ASN A 24 -13.63 2.59 -3.06
N THR A 25 -13.81 2.32 -1.78
CA THR A 25 -13.38 1.07 -1.13
C THR A 25 -14.06 -0.16 -1.73
N SER A 26 -15.34 -0.06 -2.12
CA SER A 26 -16.09 -1.18 -2.70
C SER A 26 -15.69 -1.56 -4.12
N LYS A 27 -15.01 -0.65 -4.86
CA LYS A 27 -14.50 -0.89 -6.23
C LYS A 27 -12.99 -1.10 -6.27
N SER A 28 -12.32 -0.87 -5.15
CA SER A 28 -10.88 -1.08 -4.97
C SER A 28 -10.63 -2.48 -4.39
N SER A 29 -9.45 -3.03 -4.63
CA SER A 29 -9.11 -4.37 -4.15
C SER A 29 -7.64 -4.48 -3.78
N ILE A 30 -7.34 -5.33 -2.81
CA ILE A 30 -5.99 -5.73 -2.41
C ILE A 30 -5.90 -7.24 -2.53
N LYS A 31 -4.93 -7.72 -3.28
CA LYS A 31 -4.49 -9.12 -3.28
C LYS A 31 -3.15 -9.20 -2.56
N TRP A 32 -3.04 -10.09 -1.59
CA TRP A 32 -1.77 -10.41 -0.95
C TRP A 32 -1.25 -11.76 -1.43
N THR A 33 0.07 -11.93 -1.50
CA THR A 33 0.74 -13.20 -1.79
C THR A 33 1.90 -13.38 -0.82
N GLY A 34 1.97 -14.54 -0.19
CA GLY A 34 3.09 -15.00 0.62
C GLY A 34 3.62 -16.34 0.09
N GLU A 35 4.91 -16.63 0.29
CA GLU A 35 5.59 -17.78 -0.29
C GLU A 35 6.40 -18.56 0.75
N GLU A 36 6.33 -19.88 0.69
CA GLU A 36 7.23 -20.78 1.40
C GLU A 36 8.51 -21.03 0.58
N LEU A 37 9.61 -21.40 1.21
CA LEU A 37 10.88 -21.68 0.53
C LEU A 37 10.74 -22.72 -0.60
N THR A 38 9.82 -23.66 -0.47
CA THR A 38 9.52 -24.72 -1.45
C THR A 38 8.72 -24.24 -2.65
N THR A 39 8.59 -22.93 -2.88
CA THR A 39 7.79 -22.28 -3.94
C THR A 39 6.28 -22.48 -3.82
N LYS A 40 5.79 -22.96 -2.69
CA LYS A 40 4.37 -23.02 -2.40
C LYS A 40 3.88 -21.62 -2.03
N GLN A 41 3.00 -21.07 -2.83
CA GLN A 41 2.41 -19.76 -2.62
C GLN A 41 1.02 -19.89 -2.03
N HIS A 42 0.69 -18.97 -1.15
CA HIS A 42 -0.68 -18.70 -0.70
C HIS A 42 -1.04 -17.27 -1.02
N TYR A 43 -2.29 -17.06 -1.44
CA TYR A 43 -2.79 -15.73 -1.73
C TYR A 43 -4.23 -15.56 -1.27
N GLY A 44 -4.63 -14.30 -1.17
CA GLY A 44 -5.98 -13.95 -0.80
C GLY A 44 -6.21 -12.46 -0.90
N SER A 45 -7.22 -11.94 -0.20
CA SER A 45 -7.59 -10.53 -0.26
C SER A 45 -7.71 -9.88 1.11
N LEU A 46 -7.70 -8.56 1.08
CA LEU A 46 -7.98 -7.63 2.17
C LEU A 46 -8.89 -6.53 1.64
N GLU A 47 -9.65 -5.89 2.52
CA GLU A 47 -10.51 -4.77 2.19
C GLU A 47 -9.94 -3.46 2.73
N PHE A 48 -10.19 -2.37 2.00
CA PHE A 48 -9.91 -1.02 2.48
C PHE A 48 -11.01 -0.57 3.43
N GLU A 49 -10.61 -0.01 4.57
CA GLU A 49 -11.48 0.75 5.45
C GLU A 49 -11.69 2.17 4.88
N SER A 50 -10.61 2.83 4.42
CA SER A 50 -10.64 4.16 3.84
C SER A 50 -9.40 4.46 3.02
N GLY A 51 -9.45 5.52 2.20
CA GLY A 51 -8.28 5.99 1.50
C GLY A 51 -8.48 7.38 0.89
N THR A 52 -7.39 8.15 0.83
CA THR A 52 -7.31 9.43 0.13
C THR A 52 -5.96 9.56 -0.57
N ILE A 53 -5.92 10.32 -1.66
CA ILE A 53 -4.68 10.67 -2.34
C ILE A 53 -4.79 12.11 -2.85
N GLY A 54 -3.74 12.91 -2.63
CA GLY A 54 -3.63 14.28 -3.09
C GLY A 54 -2.63 14.41 -4.23
N PHE A 55 -3.05 15.07 -5.31
CA PHE A 55 -2.20 15.38 -6.46
C PHE A 55 -1.93 16.88 -6.54
N LYS A 56 -0.69 17.22 -6.85
CA LYS A 56 -0.29 18.58 -7.21
C LYS A 56 0.41 18.54 -8.57
N ASP A 57 -0.08 19.33 -9.52
CA ASP A 57 0.43 19.33 -10.91
C ASP A 57 0.45 17.93 -11.54
N GLY A 58 -0.55 17.08 -11.20
CA GLY A 58 -0.66 15.71 -11.67
C GLY A 58 0.27 14.70 -10.99
N VAL A 59 1.06 15.10 -9.99
CA VAL A 59 1.98 14.23 -9.23
C VAL A 59 1.40 13.94 -7.85
N PRO A 60 1.38 12.68 -7.38
CA PRO A 60 0.98 12.35 -6.02
C PRO A 60 1.92 13.01 -5.00
N VAL A 61 1.39 13.80 -4.07
CA VAL A 61 2.19 14.50 -3.05
C VAL A 61 1.84 14.07 -1.63
N SER A 62 0.67 13.48 -1.45
CA SER A 62 0.16 13.01 -0.16
C SER A 62 -0.84 11.88 -0.36
N GLY A 63 -1.12 11.12 0.69
CA GLY A 63 -2.15 10.10 0.69
C GLY A 63 -2.16 9.33 1.99
N SER A 64 -3.30 8.75 2.32
CA SER A 64 -3.46 7.88 3.48
C SER A 64 -4.46 6.79 3.14
N PHE A 65 -4.05 5.53 3.32
CA PHE A 65 -4.88 4.36 3.08
C PHE A 65 -4.91 3.52 4.35
N VAL A 66 -6.10 3.11 4.75
CA VAL A 66 -6.32 2.24 5.91
C VAL A 66 -6.93 0.94 5.41
N VAL A 67 -6.35 -0.17 5.83
CA VAL A 67 -6.77 -1.54 5.49
C VAL A 67 -7.33 -2.20 6.73
N ASP A 68 -8.51 -2.80 6.61
CA ASP A 68 -9.12 -3.60 7.67
C ASP A 68 -8.49 -5.00 7.69
N MET A 69 -7.60 -5.25 8.65
CA MET A 69 -6.90 -6.52 8.82
C MET A 69 -7.83 -7.66 9.26
N THR A 70 -9.03 -7.35 9.76
CA THR A 70 -10.02 -8.36 10.15
C THR A 70 -10.62 -9.07 8.93
N THR A 71 -10.54 -8.44 7.75
CA THR A 71 -11.06 -8.93 6.47
C THR A 71 -10.11 -9.87 5.74
N ILE A 72 -8.92 -10.16 6.30
CA ILE A 72 -7.96 -11.05 5.64
C ILE A 72 -8.57 -12.43 5.39
N VAL A 73 -8.61 -12.84 4.12
CA VAL A 73 -9.11 -14.14 3.69
C VAL A 73 -8.12 -14.79 2.75
N ASN A 74 -8.12 -16.12 2.73
CA ASN A 74 -7.36 -16.95 1.79
C ASN A 74 -8.26 -17.37 0.62
N GLN A 75 -7.71 -17.43 -0.61
CA GLN A 75 -8.47 -17.71 -1.83
C GLN A 75 -7.94 -18.89 -2.65
N ASP A 76 -6.85 -19.52 -2.23
CA ASP A 76 -6.22 -20.64 -2.97
C ASP A 76 -6.43 -22.02 -2.32
N LEU A 77 -6.80 -22.08 -1.05
CA LEU A 77 -7.00 -23.31 -0.31
C LEU A 77 -8.48 -23.73 -0.25
N PRO A 78 -8.75 -25.05 -0.11
CA PRO A 78 -10.07 -25.53 0.28
C PRO A 78 -10.54 -24.90 1.61
N ALA A 79 -11.84 -24.66 1.76
CA ALA A 79 -12.44 -23.84 2.84
C ALA A 79 -11.96 -24.20 4.26
N GLU A 80 -11.76 -25.48 4.57
CA GLU A 80 -11.27 -25.92 5.88
C GLU A 80 -9.84 -25.46 6.15
N TYR A 81 -8.95 -25.62 5.16
CA TYR A 81 -7.54 -25.21 5.27
C TYR A 81 -7.40 -23.69 5.21
N ALA A 82 -8.21 -23.02 4.38
CA ALA A 82 -8.27 -21.57 4.30
C ALA A 82 -8.59 -20.95 5.66
N LYS A 83 -9.63 -21.46 6.36
CA LYS A 83 -10.02 -20.99 7.69
C LYS A 83 -8.90 -21.15 8.73
N ASN A 84 -8.15 -22.25 8.67
CA ASN A 84 -7.02 -22.47 9.57
C ASN A 84 -5.90 -21.46 9.30
N LEU A 85 -5.55 -21.23 8.02
CA LEU A 85 -4.54 -20.23 7.63
C LEU A 85 -4.98 -18.81 8.03
N GLU A 86 -6.22 -18.43 7.76
CA GLU A 86 -6.77 -17.12 8.14
C GLU A 86 -6.73 -16.91 9.66
N GLY A 87 -7.11 -17.91 10.44
CA GLY A 87 -6.99 -17.86 11.90
C GLY A 87 -5.55 -17.66 12.37
N HIS A 88 -4.59 -18.35 11.73
CA HIS A 88 -3.18 -18.19 12.03
C HIS A 88 -2.66 -16.80 11.62
N LEU A 89 -3.00 -16.30 10.43
CA LEU A 89 -2.61 -14.95 9.99
C LEU A 89 -3.15 -13.86 10.94
N LYS A 90 -4.32 -14.05 11.53
CA LYS A 90 -4.93 -13.12 12.50
C LYS A 90 -4.35 -13.23 13.91
N SER A 91 -3.69 -14.35 14.24
CA SER A 91 -3.17 -14.64 15.59
C SER A 91 -1.97 -13.75 15.98
N ASP A 92 -1.60 -13.83 17.26
CA ASP A 92 -0.43 -13.13 17.81
C ASP A 92 0.90 -13.62 17.21
N ASP A 93 0.94 -14.84 16.66
CA ASP A 93 2.12 -15.38 15.97
C ASP A 93 2.38 -14.68 14.62
N PHE A 94 1.36 -13.96 14.08
CA PHE A 94 1.48 -13.29 12.79
C PHE A 94 1.13 -11.79 12.88
N PHE A 95 -0.08 -11.38 12.51
CA PHE A 95 -0.43 -9.95 12.46
C PHE A 95 -1.06 -9.41 13.74
N SER A 96 -1.40 -10.26 14.73
CA SER A 96 -2.02 -9.86 16.01
C SER A 96 -3.28 -8.98 15.80
N VAL A 97 -4.17 -9.39 14.89
CA VAL A 97 -5.28 -8.57 14.41
C VAL A 97 -6.22 -8.10 15.53
N ALA A 98 -6.38 -8.90 16.59
CA ALA A 98 -7.17 -8.50 17.76
C ALA A 98 -6.60 -7.25 18.46
N LYS A 99 -5.29 -7.01 18.39
CA LYS A 99 -4.61 -5.86 18.98
C LYS A 99 -4.41 -4.74 17.95
N PHE A 100 -4.21 -5.11 16.70
CA PHE A 100 -3.91 -4.22 15.59
C PHE A 100 -4.88 -4.51 14.43
N PRO A 101 -6.15 -4.07 14.54
CA PRO A 101 -7.17 -4.40 13.57
C PRO A 101 -6.99 -3.71 12.22
N SER A 102 -6.08 -2.74 12.11
CA SER A 102 -5.81 -2.03 10.86
C SER A 102 -4.33 -1.91 10.56
N ALA A 103 -3.99 -1.88 9.27
CA ALA A 103 -2.69 -1.45 8.74
C ALA A 103 -2.86 -0.14 7.97
N LYS A 104 -1.79 0.65 7.85
CA LYS A 104 -1.88 1.98 7.24
C LYS A 104 -0.69 2.25 6.32
N LEU A 105 -0.97 2.86 5.16
CA LEU A 105 0.05 3.42 4.27
C LEU A 105 -0.14 4.94 4.20
N ILE A 106 0.95 5.69 4.42
CA ILE A 106 0.99 7.14 4.29
C ILE A 106 1.94 7.48 3.14
N ILE A 107 1.46 8.14 2.10
CA ILE A 107 2.28 8.65 0.99
C ILE A 107 2.97 9.93 1.47
N THR A 108 4.30 9.99 1.25
CA THR A 108 5.13 11.15 1.61
C THR A 108 5.64 11.91 0.40
N GLY A 109 5.54 11.33 -0.79
CA GLY A 109 5.90 11.94 -2.06
C GLY A 109 5.97 10.95 -3.19
N ALA A 110 6.18 11.45 -4.39
CA ALA A 110 6.39 10.63 -5.57
C ALA A 110 7.29 11.30 -6.59
N THR A 111 7.89 10.50 -7.46
CA THR A 111 8.64 10.94 -8.64
C THR A 111 8.03 10.34 -9.90
N ALA A 112 7.88 11.14 -10.93
CA ALA A 112 7.36 10.69 -12.21
C ALA A 112 8.25 9.59 -12.82
N ALA A 113 7.61 8.59 -13.42
CA ALA A 113 8.25 7.50 -14.14
C ALA A 113 7.70 7.41 -15.57
N ALA A 114 8.11 6.40 -16.33
CA ALA A 114 7.67 6.24 -17.71
C ALA A 114 6.15 5.95 -17.81
N LYS A 115 5.54 6.33 -18.91
CA LYS A 115 4.14 6.03 -19.25
C LYS A 115 3.11 6.54 -18.25
N GLY A 116 3.35 7.67 -17.59
CA GLY A 116 2.44 8.25 -16.60
C GLY A 116 2.43 7.55 -15.24
N ALA A 117 3.31 6.59 -15.02
CA ALA A 117 3.50 5.96 -13.73
C ALA A 117 4.31 6.85 -12.77
N PHE A 118 4.27 6.49 -11.47
CA PHE A 118 5.03 7.15 -10.42
C PHE A 118 5.77 6.11 -9.57
N LYS A 119 6.98 6.48 -9.13
CA LYS A 119 7.64 5.84 -7.99
C LYS A 119 7.21 6.60 -6.74
N VAL A 120 6.46 5.95 -5.87
CA VAL A 120 5.86 6.54 -4.68
C VAL A 120 6.68 6.15 -3.45
N ASP A 121 7.02 7.14 -2.64
CA ASP A 121 7.63 6.95 -1.32
C ASP A 121 6.54 7.08 -0.25
N GLY A 122 6.59 6.21 0.77
CA GLY A 122 5.60 6.21 1.84
C GLY A 122 6.10 5.57 3.11
N GLN A 123 5.24 5.59 4.13
CA GLN A 123 5.41 4.89 5.40
C GLN A 123 4.34 3.82 5.51
N LEU A 124 4.74 2.55 5.58
CA LEU A 124 3.83 1.42 5.85
C LEU A 124 3.86 1.12 7.34
N ILE A 125 2.67 1.06 7.94
CA ILE A 125 2.48 0.85 9.37
C ILE A 125 1.72 -0.46 9.56
N ILE A 126 2.36 -1.46 10.16
CA ILE A 126 1.78 -2.76 10.50
C ILE A 126 2.12 -3.05 11.96
N LYS A 127 1.18 -3.55 12.74
CA LYS A 127 1.34 -3.81 14.20
C LYS A 127 1.87 -2.59 14.97
N GLY A 128 1.52 -1.36 14.55
CA GLY A 128 2.01 -0.12 15.13
C GLY A 128 3.46 0.25 14.80
N ILE A 129 4.16 -0.58 14.03
CA ILE A 129 5.56 -0.35 13.62
C ILE A 129 5.55 0.30 12.23
N SER A 130 6.31 1.39 12.06
CA SER A 130 6.39 2.15 10.80
C SER A 130 7.74 1.95 10.12
N HIS A 131 7.71 1.59 8.83
CA HIS A 131 8.90 1.53 7.99
C HIS A 131 8.68 2.23 6.66
N PRO A 132 9.74 2.84 6.09
CA PRO A 132 9.67 3.41 4.74
C PRO A 132 9.49 2.31 3.70
N VAL A 133 8.65 2.61 2.72
CA VAL A 133 8.42 1.75 1.55
C VAL A 133 8.47 2.58 0.28
N ARG A 134 8.81 1.91 -0.82
CA ARG A 134 8.76 2.48 -2.16
C ARG A 134 8.05 1.52 -3.10
N PHE A 135 7.13 2.03 -3.90
CA PHE A 135 6.32 1.21 -4.79
C PHE A 135 5.96 1.93 -6.08
N ASP A 136 5.46 1.17 -7.05
CA ASP A 136 4.96 1.70 -8.30
C ASP A 136 3.47 2.00 -8.22
N LEU A 137 3.08 3.21 -8.68
CA LEU A 137 1.71 3.60 -8.93
C LEU A 137 1.53 3.79 -10.42
N ILE A 138 0.73 2.96 -11.06
CA ILE A 138 0.62 2.82 -12.51
C ILE A 138 -0.81 3.16 -12.93
N PRO A 139 -1.04 4.08 -13.92
CA PRO A 139 -2.38 4.37 -14.41
C PRO A 139 -2.95 3.18 -15.19
N ASP A 140 -4.22 2.85 -14.95
CA ASP A 140 -4.95 1.77 -15.59
C ASP A 140 -6.39 2.17 -15.91
N ASN A 141 -6.67 2.58 -17.15
CA ASN A 141 -8.03 2.87 -17.64
C ASN A 141 -8.88 3.78 -16.73
N GLY A 142 -8.29 4.90 -16.25
CA GLY A 142 -8.93 5.84 -15.33
C GLY A 142 -8.88 5.42 -13.86
N ASN A 143 -8.23 4.29 -13.56
CA ASN A 143 -7.92 3.81 -12.22
C ASN A 143 -6.39 3.76 -12.03
N TRP A 144 -5.95 3.21 -10.90
CA TRP A 144 -4.54 3.03 -10.58
C TRP A 144 -4.26 1.61 -10.10
N ILE A 145 -3.10 1.09 -10.48
CA ILE A 145 -2.54 -0.15 -9.93
C ILE A 145 -1.35 0.24 -9.04
N ALA A 146 -1.31 -0.29 -7.83
CA ALA A 146 -0.17 -0.14 -6.93
C ALA A 146 0.40 -1.53 -6.61
N ASN A 147 1.71 -1.72 -6.88
CA ASN A 147 2.43 -2.95 -6.58
C ASN A 147 3.47 -2.66 -5.50
N LEU A 148 3.27 -3.24 -4.33
CA LEU A 148 4.13 -3.07 -3.17
C LEU A 148 4.62 -4.42 -2.67
N THR A 149 5.93 -4.57 -2.48
CA THR A 149 6.52 -5.68 -1.74
C THR A 149 7.09 -5.14 -0.44
N PHE A 150 6.79 -5.81 0.67
CA PHE A 150 7.35 -5.46 1.97
C PHE A 150 7.87 -6.69 2.71
N ASP A 151 8.92 -6.46 3.51
CA ASP A 151 9.51 -7.46 4.38
C ASP A 151 8.75 -7.49 5.72
N ARG A 152 8.01 -8.58 5.96
CA ARG A 152 7.19 -8.77 7.17
C ARG A 152 8.02 -8.84 8.46
N SER A 153 9.28 -9.26 8.37
CA SER A 153 10.16 -9.38 9.55
C SER A 153 10.40 -8.02 10.22
N LYS A 154 10.39 -6.92 9.44
CA LYS A 154 10.51 -5.54 9.95
C LYS A 154 9.34 -5.12 10.85
N TYR A 155 8.21 -5.83 10.78
CA TYR A 155 6.99 -5.57 11.57
C TYR A 155 6.80 -6.61 12.67
N GLU A 156 7.88 -7.30 13.09
CA GLU A 156 7.84 -8.32 14.14
C GLU A 156 6.86 -9.47 13.82
N VAL A 157 6.72 -9.83 12.53
CA VAL A 157 6.01 -11.02 12.08
C VAL A 157 7.05 -12.13 11.94
N ARG A 158 7.25 -12.88 13.02
CA ARG A 158 8.43 -13.75 13.19
C ARG A 158 8.20 -15.20 12.73
N PHE A 159 6.96 -15.67 12.67
CA PHE A 159 6.66 -17.07 12.45
C PHE A 159 7.37 -17.64 11.22
N ARG A 160 8.23 -18.65 11.45
CA ARG A 160 9.03 -19.33 10.42
C ARG A 160 9.84 -18.41 9.49
N SER A 161 10.25 -17.23 9.98
CA SER A 161 11.09 -16.29 9.26
C SER A 161 12.57 -16.67 9.42
N GLY A 162 13.30 -16.72 8.31
CA GLY A 162 14.75 -16.95 8.30
C GLY A 162 15.54 -15.85 8.96
N THR A 163 14.96 -14.66 9.12
CA THR A 163 15.56 -13.53 9.84
C THR A 163 15.66 -13.81 11.34
N PHE A 164 14.71 -14.54 11.93
CA PHE A 164 14.68 -14.81 13.38
C PHE A 164 15.08 -16.23 13.75
N PHE A 165 14.93 -17.20 12.86
CA PHE A 165 15.14 -18.61 13.17
C PHE A 165 16.07 -19.28 12.18
N GLN A 166 16.96 -20.14 12.68
CA GLN A 166 17.85 -20.98 11.86
C GLN A 166 17.29 -22.39 11.71
N ASN A 167 17.77 -23.12 10.70
CA ASN A 167 17.48 -24.54 10.48
C ASN A 167 15.98 -24.87 10.25
N LEU A 168 15.23 -23.95 9.64
CA LEU A 168 13.82 -24.14 9.34
C LEU A 168 13.58 -25.15 8.21
N GLY A 169 14.58 -25.36 7.31
CA GLY A 169 14.44 -26.22 6.14
C GLY A 169 13.23 -25.83 5.31
N ASP A 170 12.48 -26.83 4.85
CA ASP A 170 11.29 -26.64 4.01
C ASP A 170 10.13 -25.90 4.71
N LYS A 171 10.24 -25.66 6.02
CA LYS A 171 9.22 -24.93 6.77
C LYS A 171 9.42 -23.41 6.77
N LEU A 172 10.50 -22.91 6.14
CA LEU A 172 10.79 -21.50 6.05
C LEU A 172 9.73 -20.81 5.18
N ILE A 173 9.20 -19.69 5.69
CA ILE A 173 8.31 -18.78 4.96
C ILE A 173 9.13 -17.54 4.61
N LEU A 174 9.15 -17.16 3.34
CA LEU A 174 9.86 -15.96 2.89
C LEU A 174 9.31 -14.72 3.60
N ASP A 175 10.20 -13.76 3.84
CA ASP A 175 9.81 -12.55 4.56
C ASP A 175 9.13 -11.52 3.65
N ASP A 176 9.30 -11.62 2.33
CA ASP A 176 8.64 -10.77 1.37
C ASP A 176 7.16 -11.13 1.19
N ILE A 177 6.30 -10.16 1.39
CA ILE A 177 4.86 -10.21 1.07
C ILE A 177 4.60 -9.26 -0.09
N VAL A 178 3.96 -9.77 -1.14
CA VAL A 178 3.59 -8.99 -2.32
C VAL A 178 2.14 -8.54 -2.20
N LEU A 179 1.90 -7.26 -2.45
CA LEU A 179 0.56 -6.66 -2.56
C LEU A 179 0.35 -6.16 -3.98
N GLU A 180 -0.69 -6.67 -4.63
CA GLU A 180 -1.22 -6.19 -5.91
C GLU A 180 -2.53 -5.47 -5.64
N THR A 181 -2.60 -4.17 -5.93
CA THR A 181 -3.70 -3.33 -5.48
C THR A 181 -4.31 -2.57 -6.65
N LYS A 182 -5.63 -2.65 -6.81
CA LYS A 182 -6.39 -1.79 -7.70
C LYS A 182 -7.04 -0.69 -6.89
N LEU A 183 -6.81 0.57 -7.28
CA LEU A 183 -7.35 1.76 -6.63
C LEU A 183 -8.31 2.47 -7.59
N VAL A 184 -9.54 2.65 -7.16
CA VAL A 184 -10.59 3.40 -7.83
C VAL A 184 -10.93 4.60 -6.98
N PHE A 185 -10.78 5.81 -7.55
CA PHE A 185 -11.06 7.04 -6.82
C PHE A 185 -12.36 7.70 -7.30
N THR A 186 -12.96 8.46 -6.40
CA THR A 186 -14.05 9.41 -6.67
C THR A 186 -13.57 10.82 -6.36
N GLU A 187 -14.07 11.77 -7.13
CA GLU A 187 -13.89 13.20 -6.86
C GLU A 187 -14.65 13.62 -5.61
#